data_28b7519110522a9a298b05a485f46251
#
_entry.id   28b7519110522a9a298b05a485f46251
#
_cell.length_a   1.000
_cell.length_b   1.000
_cell.length_c   1.000
_cell.angle_alpha   90.00
_cell.angle_beta   90.00
_cell.angle_gamma   90.00
#
_symmetry.space_group_name_H-M   'P 1'
#
loop_
_entity.id
_entity.type
_entity.pdbx_description
1 polymer ?
#
loop_
_entity_poly.entity_id
_entity_poly.type
_entity_poly.pdbx_seq_one_letter_code
_entity_poly.pdbx_strand_id
1 'polypeptide(L)'
;WDMIKLEVLSDKETLYPNMLETIKTAEKLISDGFKVLAYCNDDPVLAKVLEDVGCCAIMPLGSPIGSGLGILNPLNIRIIAEQSKVPVILDAGVGCASDASLAMELGCDGVLVNSAIAQAKHPIKMAEAINLAVKAGRLSYLSERMQKKSFAVASTPMEGKISK
;
A
#
# COMPACT_ATOMS: atom_id res chain seq x y z
N TRP A 1 13.35 -22.69 4.51
CA TRP A 1 12.76 -21.39 4.17
C TRP A 1 13.56 -20.30 4.87
N ASP A 2 13.94 -19.24 4.15
CA ASP A 2 14.77 -18.14 4.62
C ASP A 2 14.04 -16.79 4.60
N MET A 3 12.74 -16.78 4.25
CA MET A 3 11.92 -15.57 4.14
C MET A 3 10.81 -15.58 5.21
N ILE A 4 10.68 -14.47 5.94
CA ILE A 4 9.72 -14.31 7.03
C ILE A 4 8.94 -13.01 6.86
N LYS A 5 7.62 -13.07 6.94
CA LYS A 5 6.78 -11.89 7.22
C LYS A 5 6.75 -11.68 8.73
N LEU A 6 7.28 -10.55 9.17
CA LEU A 6 7.33 -10.17 10.59
C LEU A 6 6.14 -9.28 10.95
N GLU A 7 5.37 -9.71 11.93
CA GLU A 7 4.28 -8.96 12.55
C GLU A 7 4.46 -8.95 14.07
N VAL A 8 4.74 -7.78 14.66
CA VAL A 8 4.76 -7.60 16.11
C VAL A 8 3.65 -6.63 16.49
N LEU A 9 2.57 -7.15 17.05
CA LEU A 9 1.37 -6.37 17.35
C LEU A 9 1.44 -5.81 18.78
N SER A 10 1.09 -4.52 18.94
CA SER A 10 1.14 -3.85 20.25
C SER A 10 -0.15 -3.98 21.04
N ASP A 11 -1.27 -4.18 20.36
CA ASP A 11 -2.59 -4.15 20.97
C ASP A 11 -3.52 -5.17 20.30
N LYS A 12 -4.34 -5.87 21.11
CA LYS A 12 -5.22 -6.93 20.63
C LYS A 12 -6.48 -6.42 19.93
N GLU A 13 -6.89 -5.19 20.22
CA GLU A 13 -8.11 -4.62 19.65
C GLU A 13 -7.83 -3.94 18.33
N THR A 14 -6.75 -3.18 18.24
CA THR A 14 -6.41 -2.40 17.04
C THR A 14 -5.49 -3.13 16.09
N LEU A 15 -4.71 -4.10 16.57
CA LEU A 15 -3.69 -4.85 15.83
C LEU A 15 -2.64 -3.93 15.15
N TYR A 16 -2.41 -2.75 15.74
CA TYR A 16 -1.33 -1.89 15.29
C TYR A 16 0.04 -2.49 15.60
N PRO A 17 1.03 -2.29 14.71
CA PRO A 17 2.38 -2.79 14.93
C PRO A 17 3.09 -2.06 16.07
N ASN A 18 3.81 -2.81 16.90
CA ASN A 18 4.76 -2.25 17.86
C ASN A 18 6.07 -1.95 17.13
N MET A 19 6.24 -0.74 16.68
CA MET A 19 7.37 -0.38 15.81
C MET A 19 8.73 -0.58 16.49
N LEU A 20 8.84 -0.29 17.79
CA LEU A 20 10.11 -0.46 18.52
C LEU A 20 10.53 -1.94 18.57
N GLU A 21 9.60 -2.82 18.90
CA GLU A 21 9.87 -4.25 18.94
C GLU A 21 9.98 -4.86 17.53
N THR A 22 9.25 -4.32 16.54
CA THR A 22 9.39 -4.73 15.13
C THR A 22 10.81 -4.50 14.62
N ILE A 23 11.38 -3.31 14.86
CA ILE A 23 12.74 -2.96 14.43
C ILE A 23 13.77 -3.88 15.11
N LYS A 24 13.72 -4.02 16.43
CA LYS A 24 14.64 -4.91 17.17
C LYS A 24 14.56 -6.38 16.71
N THR A 25 13.34 -6.86 16.47
CA THR A 25 13.12 -8.24 16.02
C THR A 25 13.58 -8.42 14.59
N ALA A 26 13.39 -7.43 13.72
CA ALA A 26 13.90 -7.45 12.35
C ALA A 26 15.43 -7.54 12.34
N GLU A 27 16.13 -6.69 13.12
CA GLU A 27 17.60 -6.74 13.27
C GLU A 27 18.07 -8.14 13.69
N LYS A 28 17.41 -8.73 14.68
CA LYS A 28 17.76 -10.08 15.18
C LYS A 28 17.56 -11.13 14.10
N LEU A 29 16.40 -11.15 13.43
CA LEU A 29 16.10 -12.13 12.39
C LEU A 29 17.04 -12.02 11.18
N ILE A 30 17.37 -10.79 10.78
CA ILE A 30 18.33 -10.53 9.71
C ILE A 30 19.72 -11.04 10.09
N SER A 31 20.18 -10.79 11.35
CA SER A 31 21.45 -11.31 11.84
C SER A 31 21.50 -12.84 11.90
N ASP A 32 20.34 -13.49 12.04
CA ASP A 32 20.19 -14.95 12.01
C ASP A 32 20.06 -15.50 10.57
N GLY A 33 20.17 -14.64 9.54
CA GLY A 33 20.20 -15.03 8.12
C GLY A 33 18.85 -15.04 7.42
N PHE A 34 17.77 -14.53 8.03
CA PHE A 34 16.46 -14.44 7.40
C PHE A 34 16.30 -13.20 6.53
N LYS A 35 15.52 -13.33 5.46
CA LYS A 35 14.99 -12.22 4.66
C LYS A 35 13.66 -11.78 5.27
N VAL A 36 13.62 -10.57 5.83
CA VAL A 36 12.48 -10.08 6.59
C VAL A 36 11.63 -9.14 5.74
N LEU A 37 10.32 -9.42 5.64
CA LEU A 37 9.28 -8.51 5.19
C LEU A 37 8.60 -7.97 6.44
N ALA A 38 8.67 -6.66 6.70
CA ALA A 38 8.22 -6.09 7.97
C ALA A 38 6.88 -5.38 7.83
N TYR A 39 5.85 -5.89 8.53
CA TYR A 39 4.59 -5.16 8.74
C TYR A 39 4.84 -3.96 9.64
N CYS A 40 4.41 -2.79 9.22
CA CYS A 40 4.66 -1.53 9.91
C CYS A 40 3.46 -0.57 9.82
N ASN A 41 3.51 0.49 10.63
CA ASN A 41 2.62 1.61 10.43
C ASN A 41 2.99 2.40 9.16
N ASP A 42 2.19 3.40 8.82
CA ASP A 42 2.37 4.28 7.66
C ASP A 42 3.31 5.47 7.94
N ASP A 43 4.23 5.34 8.88
CA ASP A 43 5.24 6.37 9.18
C ASP A 43 6.44 6.24 8.22
N PRO A 44 6.70 7.24 7.35
CA PRO A 44 7.80 7.18 6.39
C PRO A 44 9.19 7.10 7.04
N VAL A 45 9.35 7.69 8.24
CA VAL A 45 10.63 7.67 8.96
C VAL A 45 10.91 6.27 9.49
N LEU A 46 9.93 5.63 10.12
CA LEU A 46 10.07 4.27 10.65
C LEU A 46 10.17 3.23 9.52
N ALA A 47 9.47 3.44 8.40
CA ALA A 47 9.64 2.63 7.19
C ALA A 47 11.08 2.67 6.68
N LYS A 48 11.70 3.86 6.67
CA LYS A 48 13.11 4.03 6.29
C LYS A 48 14.06 3.32 7.27
N VAL A 49 13.80 3.38 8.56
CA VAL A 49 14.59 2.65 9.58
C VAL A 49 14.54 1.14 9.31
N LEU A 50 13.38 0.57 9.00
CA LEU A 50 13.25 -0.85 8.65
C LEU A 50 14.05 -1.23 7.40
N GLU A 51 14.08 -0.37 6.39
CA GLU A 51 14.94 -0.57 5.22
C GLU A 51 16.43 -0.54 5.61
N ASP A 52 16.83 0.45 6.41
CA ASP A 52 18.24 0.65 6.81
C ASP A 52 18.78 -0.50 7.67
N VAL A 53 17.93 -1.16 8.47
CA VAL A 53 18.32 -2.38 9.21
C VAL A 53 18.37 -3.62 8.32
N GLY A 54 17.94 -3.54 7.06
CA GLY A 54 18.10 -4.61 6.07
C GLY A 54 16.84 -5.45 5.77
N CYS A 55 15.65 -4.95 6.10
CA CYS A 55 14.42 -5.60 5.64
C CYS A 55 14.38 -5.67 4.13
N CYS A 56 13.96 -6.80 3.57
CA CYS A 56 13.90 -7.02 2.13
C CYS A 56 12.60 -6.51 1.48
N ALA A 57 11.60 -6.16 2.28
CA ALA A 57 10.39 -5.46 1.87
C ALA A 57 9.77 -4.73 3.05
N ILE A 58 9.10 -3.61 2.78
CA ILE A 58 8.34 -2.82 3.74
C ILE A 58 6.86 -3.02 3.48
N MET A 59 6.10 -3.30 4.54
CA MET A 59 4.67 -3.62 4.44
C MET A 59 3.83 -2.66 5.30
N PRO A 60 3.63 -1.40 4.86
CA PRO A 60 2.85 -0.43 5.60
C PRO A 60 1.36 -0.79 5.60
N LEU A 61 0.68 -0.52 6.71
CA LEU A 61 -0.77 -0.63 6.78
C LEU A 61 -1.45 0.57 6.08
N GLY A 62 -2.57 0.32 5.40
CA GLY A 62 -3.47 1.38 4.95
C GLY A 62 -4.43 1.83 6.06
N SER A 63 -4.90 0.85 6.85
CA SER A 63 -5.76 1.00 8.03
C SER A 63 -5.69 -0.31 8.84
N PRO A 64 -6.28 -0.39 10.05
CA PRO A 64 -6.20 -1.57 10.89
C PRO A 64 -6.54 -2.88 10.18
N ILE A 65 -5.86 -3.95 10.55
CA ILE A 65 -6.09 -5.29 9.99
C ILE A 65 -7.58 -5.66 10.06
N GLY A 66 -8.15 -6.09 8.94
CA GLY A 66 -9.55 -6.53 8.87
C GLY A 66 -10.59 -5.42 8.90
N SER A 67 -10.20 -4.15 8.97
CA SER A 67 -11.13 -3.00 9.05
C SER A 67 -11.84 -2.70 7.72
N GLY A 68 -11.19 -2.96 6.57
CA GLY A 68 -11.73 -2.62 5.26
C GLY A 68 -11.91 -1.12 5.03
N LEU A 69 -11.22 -0.26 5.80
CA LEU A 69 -11.32 1.19 5.73
C LEU A 69 -10.48 1.81 4.59
N GLY A 70 -9.76 0.99 3.85
CA GLY A 70 -8.89 1.44 2.76
C GLY A 70 -7.61 2.11 3.25
N ILE A 71 -7.12 3.08 2.50
CA ILE A 71 -5.89 3.83 2.79
C ILE A 71 -6.27 5.16 3.44
N LEU A 72 -6.06 5.29 4.74
CA LEU A 72 -6.42 6.49 5.50
C LEU A 72 -5.46 7.66 5.27
N ASN A 73 -4.19 7.37 5.00
CA ASN A 73 -3.18 8.39 4.74
C ASN A 73 -2.42 8.10 3.43
N PRO A 74 -3.01 8.42 2.28
CA PRO A 74 -2.38 8.16 0.99
C PRO A 74 -1.09 8.96 0.76
N LEU A 75 -0.89 10.09 1.44
CA LEU A 75 0.35 10.87 1.36
C LEU A 75 1.52 10.08 1.92
N ASN A 76 1.38 9.51 3.11
CA ASN A 76 2.44 8.73 3.74
C ASN A 76 2.80 7.49 2.91
N ILE A 77 1.79 6.76 2.43
CA ILE A 77 2.02 5.58 1.58
C ILE A 77 2.81 5.96 0.32
N ARG A 78 2.48 7.09 -0.31
CA ARG A 78 3.23 7.60 -1.47
C ARG A 78 4.68 7.92 -1.10
N ILE A 79 4.91 8.65 0.00
CA ILE A 79 6.26 9.00 0.45
C ILE A 79 7.09 7.73 0.69
N ILE A 80 6.51 6.73 1.36
CA ILE A 80 7.18 5.44 1.58
C ILE A 80 7.54 4.79 0.25
N ALA A 81 6.59 4.69 -0.69
CA ALA A 81 6.82 4.07 -1.99
C ALA A 81 7.87 4.81 -2.83
N GLU A 82 7.87 6.15 -2.82
CA GLU A 82 8.83 6.97 -3.57
C GLU A 82 10.26 6.91 -2.99
N GLN A 83 10.39 6.76 -1.68
CA GLN A 83 11.70 6.80 -1.00
C GLN A 83 12.33 5.42 -0.80
N SER A 84 11.54 4.36 -0.80
CA SER A 84 12.02 3.00 -0.55
C SER A 84 12.86 2.47 -1.72
N LYS A 85 13.94 1.77 -1.38
CA LYS A 85 14.80 1.03 -2.33
C LYS A 85 14.46 -0.45 -2.37
N VAL A 86 13.57 -0.90 -1.50
CA VAL A 86 13.05 -2.26 -1.44
C VAL A 86 11.56 -2.25 -1.77
N PRO A 87 10.97 -3.38 -2.18
CA PRO A 87 9.54 -3.45 -2.49
C PRO A 87 8.67 -2.95 -1.34
N VAL A 88 7.65 -2.16 -1.69
CA VAL A 88 6.61 -1.69 -0.77
C VAL A 88 5.31 -2.40 -1.09
N ILE A 89 4.79 -3.15 -0.13
CA ILE A 89 3.57 -3.93 -0.26
C ILE A 89 2.54 -3.37 0.72
N LEU A 90 1.47 -2.77 0.22
CA LEU A 90 0.40 -2.32 1.12
C LEU A 90 -0.22 -3.53 1.82
N ASP A 91 -0.16 -3.56 3.15
CA ASP A 91 -0.67 -4.63 3.99
C ASP A 91 -1.74 -4.08 4.94
N ALA A 92 -2.85 -4.77 5.05
CA ALA A 92 -4.00 -4.40 5.86
C ALA A 92 -4.83 -3.20 5.37
N GLY A 93 -6.11 -3.23 5.73
CA GLY A 93 -7.07 -2.16 5.47
C GLY A 93 -7.79 -2.24 4.13
N VAL A 94 -7.28 -2.97 3.15
CA VAL A 94 -7.96 -3.12 1.86
C VAL A 94 -9.34 -3.76 2.04
N GLY A 95 -10.39 -3.05 1.62
CA GLY A 95 -11.78 -3.51 1.70
C GLY A 95 -12.41 -3.83 0.35
N CYS A 96 -11.89 -3.24 -0.73
CA CYS A 96 -12.44 -3.41 -2.08
C CYS A 96 -11.41 -3.15 -3.18
N ALA A 97 -11.84 -3.31 -4.43
CA ALA A 97 -10.99 -3.15 -5.61
C ALA A 97 -10.39 -1.74 -5.75
N SER A 98 -11.14 -0.69 -5.40
CA SER A 98 -10.63 0.70 -5.48
C SER A 98 -9.45 0.95 -4.54
N ASP A 99 -9.43 0.34 -3.35
CA ASP A 99 -8.32 0.48 -2.42
C ASP A 99 -7.04 -0.16 -2.98
N ALA A 100 -7.18 -1.34 -3.59
CA ALA A 100 -6.07 -2.02 -4.25
C ALA A 100 -5.54 -1.21 -5.44
N SER A 101 -6.43 -0.63 -6.27
CA SER A 101 -6.01 0.25 -7.37
C SER A 101 -5.28 1.48 -6.86
N LEU A 102 -5.81 2.13 -5.81
CA LEU A 102 -5.19 3.31 -5.19
C LEU A 102 -3.79 2.99 -4.66
N ALA A 103 -3.59 1.86 -3.97
CA ALA A 103 -2.27 1.45 -3.50
C ALA A 103 -1.26 1.39 -4.64
N MET A 104 -1.63 0.76 -5.76
CA MET A 104 -0.77 0.64 -6.93
C MET A 104 -0.53 2.00 -7.61
N GLU A 105 -1.52 2.89 -7.65
CA GLU A 105 -1.39 4.26 -8.18
C GLU A 105 -0.50 5.16 -7.29
N LEU A 106 -0.40 4.86 -6.00
CA LEU A 106 0.51 5.54 -5.07
C LEU A 106 1.96 5.07 -5.20
N GLY A 107 2.22 4.01 -5.98
CA GLY A 107 3.54 3.50 -6.27
C GLY A 107 3.92 2.22 -5.52
N CYS A 108 3.02 1.63 -4.74
CA CYS A 108 3.28 0.32 -4.13
C CYS A 108 3.59 -0.74 -5.19
N ASP A 109 4.46 -1.69 -4.85
CA ASP A 109 4.83 -2.81 -5.72
C ASP A 109 3.84 -3.97 -5.64
N GLY A 110 3.04 -4.00 -4.58
CA GLY A 110 2.03 -5.02 -4.37
C GLY A 110 1.01 -4.65 -3.29
N VAL A 111 0.00 -5.52 -3.17
CA VAL A 111 -1.04 -5.42 -2.15
C VAL A 111 -1.24 -6.80 -1.54
N LEU A 112 -1.22 -6.90 -0.22
CA LEU A 112 -1.59 -8.12 0.50
C LEU A 112 -3.05 -8.01 0.93
N VAL A 113 -3.88 -8.97 0.51
CA VAL A 113 -5.33 -8.95 0.72
C VAL A 113 -5.81 -10.29 1.23
N ASN A 114 -6.61 -10.28 2.28
CA ASN A 114 -7.26 -11.47 2.82
C ASN A 114 -8.75 -11.21 3.11
N SER A 115 -9.06 -10.45 4.16
CA SER A 115 -10.43 -10.27 4.68
C SER A 115 -11.40 -9.70 3.64
N ALA A 116 -10.96 -8.78 2.80
CA ALA A 116 -11.79 -8.22 1.73
C ALA A 116 -12.34 -9.29 0.76
N ILE A 117 -11.55 -10.33 0.51
CA ILE A 117 -11.97 -11.46 -0.34
C ILE A 117 -12.79 -12.46 0.49
N ALA A 118 -12.25 -12.89 1.63
CA ALA A 118 -12.85 -13.96 2.44
C ALA A 118 -14.23 -13.59 3.01
N GLN A 119 -14.45 -12.33 3.35
CA GLN A 119 -15.72 -11.83 3.93
C GLN A 119 -16.67 -11.23 2.88
N ALA A 120 -16.26 -11.19 1.60
CA ALA A 120 -17.16 -10.71 0.55
C ALA A 120 -18.34 -11.68 0.34
N LYS A 121 -19.51 -11.14 0.03
CA LYS A 121 -20.69 -11.98 -0.31
C LYS A 121 -20.42 -12.92 -1.50
N HIS A 122 -19.52 -12.50 -2.41
CA HIS A 122 -19.10 -13.28 -3.58
C HIS A 122 -17.56 -13.27 -3.67
N PRO A 123 -16.84 -14.12 -2.89
CA PRO A 123 -15.38 -14.07 -2.78
C PRO A 123 -14.64 -14.21 -4.10
N ILE A 124 -15.10 -15.09 -4.99
CA ILE A 124 -14.48 -15.31 -6.31
C ILE A 124 -14.54 -14.02 -7.16
N LYS A 125 -15.70 -13.34 -7.18
CA LYS A 125 -15.83 -12.07 -7.90
C LYS A 125 -14.97 -10.97 -7.28
N MET A 126 -14.86 -10.93 -5.95
CA MET A 126 -14.01 -9.95 -5.28
C MET A 126 -12.53 -10.21 -5.57
N ALA A 127 -12.09 -11.47 -5.57
CA ALA A 127 -10.72 -11.83 -5.94
C ALA A 127 -10.39 -11.41 -7.38
N GLU A 128 -11.31 -11.64 -8.31
CA GLU A 128 -11.17 -11.19 -9.70
C GLU A 128 -11.11 -9.66 -9.79
N ALA A 129 -12.02 -8.96 -9.12
CA ALA A 129 -12.06 -7.50 -9.10
C ALA A 129 -10.76 -6.90 -8.55
N ILE A 130 -10.22 -7.44 -7.46
CA ILE A 130 -8.95 -6.99 -6.87
C ILE A 130 -7.77 -7.28 -7.82
N ASN A 131 -7.72 -8.45 -8.46
CA ASN A 131 -6.69 -8.76 -9.45
C ASN A 131 -6.69 -7.76 -10.62
N LEU A 132 -7.88 -7.43 -11.14
CA LEU A 132 -8.01 -6.42 -12.19
C LEU A 132 -7.61 -5.02 -11.70
N ALA A 133 -7.99 -4.65 -10.49
CA ALA A 133 -7.65 -3.37 -9.87
C ALA A 133 -6.14 -3.18 -9.68
N VAL A 134 -5.42 -4.20 -9.20
CA VAL A 134 -3.96 -4.18 -9.07
C VAL A 134 -3.31 -3.94 -10.43
N LYS A 135 -3.74 -4.64 -11.47
CA LYS A 135 -3.22 -4.45 -12.84
C LYS A 135 -3.51 -3.05 -13.37
N ALA A 136 -4.76 -2.58 -13.21
CA ALA A 136 -5.17 -1.25 -13.66
C ALA A 136 -4.41 -0.13 -12.94
N GLY A 137 -4.29 -0.21 -11.61
CA GLY A 137 -3.55 0.76 -10.81
C GLY A 137 -2.07 0.81 -11.18
N ARG A 138 -1.43 -0.37 -11.41
CA ARG A 138 -0.03 -0.40 -11.87
C ARG A 138 0.14 0.22 -13.25
N LEU A 139 -0.74 -0.05 -14.20
CA LEU A 139 -0.71 0.57 -15.51
C LEU A 139 -0.91 2.08 -15.42
N SER A 140 -1.85 2.54 -14.58
CA SER A 140 -2.09 3.96 -14.31
C SER A 140 -0.84 4.65 -13.78
N TYR A 141 -0.17 4.05 -12.79
CA TYR A 141 1.08 4.55 -12.23
C TYR A 141 2.19 4.69 -13.29
N LEU A 142 2.42 3.63 -14.06
CA LEU A 142 3.46 3.58 -15.10
C LEU A 142 3.17 4.52 -16.28
N SER A 143 1.91 4.88 -16.52
CA SER A 143 1.50 5.81 -17.59
C SER A 143 1.69 7.26 -17.22
N GLU A 144 2.10 7.57 -15.99
CA GLU A 144 2.21 8.93 -15.46
C GLU A 144 0.92 9.72 -15.64
N ARG A 145 0.20 9.96 -14.56
CA ARG A 145 -1.09 10.67 -14.62
C ARG A 145 -0.91 12.10 -15.11
N MET A 146 -1.93 12.64 -15.79
CA MET A 146 -1.97 14.06 -16.13
C MET A 146 -1.88 14.96 -14.88
N GLN A 147 -1.29 16.13 -15.02
CA GLN A 147 -1.21 17.12 -13.94
C GLN A 147 -2.60 17.54 -13.44
N LYS A 148 -2.74 17.63 -12.12
CA LYS A 148 -3.93 18.27 -11.51
C LYS A 148 -3.91 19.75 -11.81
N LYS A 149 -5.05 20.30 -12.25
CA LYS A 149 -5.23 21.72 -12.53
C LYS A 149 -6.37 22.26 -11.67
N SER A 150 -6.18 23.44 -11.11
CA SER A 150 -7.20 24.11 -10.29
C SER A 150 -8.35 24.69 -11.13
N PHE A 151 -8.11 24.92 -12.43
CA PHE A 151 -9.10 25.46 -13.35
C PHE A 151 -9.34 24.53 -14.53
N ALA A 152 -10.54 24.62 -15.11
CA ALA A 152 -10.89 23.86 -16.27
C ALA A 152 -10.03 24.24 -17.48
N VAL A 153 -9.66 23.23 -18.26
CA VAL A 153 -8.99 23.41 -19.56
C VAL A 153 -9.88 22.69 -20.57
N ALA A 154 -10.33 23.44 -21.58
CA ALA A 154 -11.20 22.87 -22.60
C ALA A 154 -10.47 21.75 -23.35
N SER A 155 -11.11 20.56 -23.42
CA SER A 155 -10.62 19.43 -24.21
C SER A 155 -10.94 19.52 -25.70
N THR A 156 -11.89 20.39 -26.05
CA THR A 156 -12.30 20.68 -27.44
C THR A 156 -11.99 22.13 -27.75
N PRO A 157 -11.50 22.47 -28.97
CA PRO A 157 -11.28 23.86 -29.37
C PRO A 157 -12.55 24.71 -29.14
N MET A 158 -12.38 25.88 -28.54
CA MET A 158 -13.47 26.81 -28.25
C MET A 158 -13.81 27.73 -29.44
N GLU A 159 -12.96 27.75 -30.45
CA GLU A 159 -13.17 28.51 -31.69
C GLU A 159 -14.38 27.95 -32.49
N GLY A 160 -15.19 28.85 -33.02
CA GLY A 160 -16.36 28.47 -33.81
C GLY A 160 -17.60 28.09 -32.98
N LYS A 161 -17.60 28.21 -31.65
CA LYS A 161 -18.83 28.08 -30.86
C LYS A 161 -19.70 29.32 -31.01
N ILE A 162 -20.99 29.08 -31.24
CA ILE A 162 -21.99 30.15 -31.24
C ILE A 162 -22.06 30.70 -29.80
N SER A 163 -21.51 31.90 -29.56
CA SER A 163 -21.76 32.63 -28.32
C SER A 163 -23.20 33.17 -28.36
N LYS A 164 -23.98 32.85 -27.30
CA LYS A 164 -25.27 33.55 -27.08
C LYS A 164 -24.98 34.90 -26.45
#